data_65a49daf8aa1b2ac5c8e785842ff8e3b
#
_entry.id   65a49daf8aa1b2ac5c8e785842ff8e3b
#
_cell.length_a   1.000
_cell.length_b   1.000
_cell.length_c   1.000
_cell.angle_alpha   90.00
_cell.angle_beta   90.00
_cell.angle_gamma   90.00
#
_symmetry.space_group_name_H-M   'P 1'
#
loop_
_entity.id
_entity.type
_entity.pdbx_description
1 polymer ?
#
loop_
_entity_poly.entity_id
_entity_poly.type
_entity_poly.pdbx_seq_one_letter_code
_entity_poly.pdbx_strand_id
1 'polypeptide(L)'
;MGKKCVKIIFFVLVTVVMAVEVTKAKFYADVTECFTPTAEMGEPKYITLHHDGINRPTTLNEIDRYHRDSCKWESGFAYHYYISENKIYKCRDEHQIGTHVKNGNGGNIGICIHGDFNKTRPTLKQQVLIIVLINKLCYQYKIKKENIKRHQDWEQNNTSCCGNNFDFDAMKQYILEWQQTK
;
A
#
# COMPACT_ATOMS: atom_id res chain seq x y z
N MET A 1 1.29 20.85 -29.85
CA MET A 1 0.77 20.11 -28.69
C MET A 1 1.84 20.12 -27.60
N GLY A 2 1.59 20.82 -26.48
CA GLY A 2 2.61 21.07 -25.47
C GLY A 2 2.95 19.81 -24.65
N LYS A 3 4.18 19.78 -24.12
CA LYS A 3 4.71 18.68 -23.28
C LYS A 3 3.77 18.23 -22.13
N LYS A 4 2.85 19.11 -21.68
CA LYS A 4 1.82 18.78 -20.68
C LYS A 4 0.73 17.85 -21.23
N CYS A 5 0.22 18.07 -22.46
CA CYS A 5 -0.79 17.18 -23.06
C CYS A 5 -0.26 15.77 -23.31
N VAL A 6 0.99 15.64 -23.75
CA VAL A 6 1.61 14.33 -23.98
C VAL A 6 1.77 13.56 -22.66
N LYS A 7 2.15 14.24 -21.58
CA LYS A 7 2.23 13.61 -20.24
C LYS A 7 0.86 13.15 -19.71
N ILE A 8 -0.20 13.94 -19.94
CA ILE A 8 -1.56 13.57 -19.50
C ILE A 8 -2.09 12.37 -20.30
N ILE A 9 -1.92 12.37 -21.62
CA ILE A 9 -2.36 11.27 -22.49
C ILE A 9 -1.58 9.98 -22.15
N PHE A 10 -0.28 10.06 -21.97
CA PHE A 10 0.54 8.90 -21.55
C PHE A 10 0.11 8.39 -20.18
N PHE A 11 -0.20 9.28 -19.24
CA PHE A 11 -0.65 8.93 -17.90
C PHE A 11 -2.02 8.25 -17.91
N VAL A 12 -3.00 8.78 -18.65
CA VAL A 12 -4.34 8.17 -18.79
C VAL A 12 -4.23 6.80 -19.46
N LEU A 13 -3.40 6.66 -20.50
CA LEU A 13 -3.18 5.37 -21.18
C LEU A 13 -2.53 4.35 -20.23
N VAL A 14 -1.53 4.75 -19.46
CA VAL A 14 -0.86 3.88 -18.48
C VAL A 14 -1.83 3.47 -17.38
N THR A 15 -2.65 4.38 -16.84
CA THR A 15 -3.62 4.03 -15.80
C THR A 15 -4.74 3.12 -16.31
N VAL A 16 -5.23 3.32 -17.54
CA VAL A 16 -6.25 2.45 -18.14
C VAL A 16 -5.69 1.07 -18.47
N VAL A 17 -4.51 1.00 -19.08
CA VAL A 17 -3.85 -0.29 -19.38
C VAL A 17 -3.51 -1.04 -18.11
N MET A 18 -3.03 -0.35 -17.08
CA MET A 18 -2.67 -0.96 -15.79
C MET A 18 -3.90 -1.38 -14.98
N ALA A 19 -5.02 -0.64 -15.04
CA ALA A 19 -6.28 -1.06 -14.41
C ALA A 19 -6.84 -2.33 -15.08
N VAL A 20 -6.71 -2.46 -16.39
CA VAL A 20 -7.10 -3.68 -17.13
C VAL A 20 -6.17 -4.86 -16.82
N GLU A 21 -4.86 -4.62 -16.63
CA GLU A 21 -3.89 -5.68 -16.30
C GLU A 21 -3.94 -6.12 -14.83
N VAL A 22 -4.29 -5.23 -13.90
CA VAL A 22 -4.48 -5.57 -12.46
C VAL A 22 -5.74 -6.42 -12.25
N THR A 23 -6.75 -6.29 -13.12
CA THR A 23 -7.93 -7.19 -13.11
C THR A 23 -7.62 -8.59 -13.67
N LYS A 24 -6.50 -8.77 -14.38
CA LYS A 24 -6.04 -10.09 -14.82
C LYS A 24 -5.07 -10.63 -13.77
N ALA A 25 -5.37 -11.77 -13.18
CA ALA A 25 -4.70 -12.49 -12.06
C ALA A 25 -3.15 -12.53 -12.03
N LYS A 26 -2.46 -11.93 -13.01
CA LYS A 26 -1.01 -11.93 -13.17
C LYS A 26 -0.28 -11.07 -12.13
N PHE A 27 -0.88 -9.93 -11.72
CA PHE A 27 -0.25 -8.96 -10.81
C PHE A 27 -0.97 -8.80 -9.46
N TYR A 28 -2.04 -9.55 -9.24
CA TYR A 28 -2.85 -9.51 -8.02
C TYR A 28 -3.18 -10.92 -7.54
N ALA A 29 -3.12 -11.16 -6.25
CA ALA A 29 -3.63 -12.36 -5.59
C ALA A 29 -4.37 -11.96 -4.30
N ASP A 30 -5.54 -12.53 -4.10
CA ASP A 30 -6.21 -12.52 -2.80
C ASP A 30 -5.77 -13.78 -2.04
N VAL A 31 -5.17 -13.57 -0.89
CA VAL A 31 -4.65 -14.61 0.02
C VAL A 31 -5.15 -14.38 1.44
N THR A 32 -6.26 -13.67 1.60
CA THR A 32 -6.85 -13.34 2.91
C THR A 32 -7.14 -14.58 3.73
N GLU A 33 -7.54 -15.67 3.09
CA GLU A 33 -7.77 -16.98 3.72
C GLU A 33 -6.54 -17.62 4.37
N CYS A 34 -5.33 -17.17 3.97
CA CYS A 34 -4.07 -17.66 4.53
C CYS A 34 -3.73 -17.05 5.88
N PHE A 35 -4.43 -16.00 6.31
CA PHE A 35 -4.10 -15.23 7.51
C PHE A 35 -5.26 -15.18 8.50
N THR A 36 -4.92 -14.97 9.77
CA THR A 36 -5.91 -14.89 10.85
C THR A 36 -6.79 -13.66 10.71
N PRO A 37 -8.11 -13.78 10.63
CA PRO A 37 -9.02 -12.66 10.67
C PRO A 37 -8.88 -11.85 11.97
N THR A 38 -9.19 -10.56 11.89
CA THR A 38 -9.19 -9.66 13.05
C THR A 38 -10.54 -8.98 13.22
N ALA A 39 -10.70 -8.18 14.27
CA ALA A 39 -11.91 -7.40 14.50
C ALA A 39 -12.18 -6.43 13.33
N GLU A 40 -13.45 -6.10 13.13
CA GLU A 40 -13.85 -5.10 12.13
C GLU A 40 -13.49 -3.68 12.54
N MET A 41 -13.18 -2.82 11.56
CA MET A 41 -12.80 -1.43 11.77
C MET A 41 -13.73 -0.40 11.10
N GLY A 42 -14.82 -0.84 10.49
CA GLY A 42 -15.70 0.02 9.72
C GLY A 42 -15.08 0.50 8.39
N GLU A 43 -15.62 1.58 7.82
CA GLU A 43 -15.16 2.10 6.53
C GLU A 43 -13.74 2.67 6.60
N PRO A 44 -12.86 2.29 5.65
CA PRO A 44 -11.53 2.85 5.54
C PRO A 44 -11.54 4.36 5.27
N LYS A 45 -10.69 5.10 6.00
CA LYS A 45 -10.54 6.55 5.89
C LYS A 45 -9.11 6.96 5.54
N TYR A 46 -8.15 6.09 5.83
CA TYR A 46 -6.72 6.34 5.66
C TYR A 46 -6.05 5.20 4.90
N ILE A 47 -4.95 5.53 4.23
CA ILE A 47 -4.00 4.56 3.69
C ILE A 47 -2.63 4.89 4.27
N THR A 48 -1.95 3.89 4.84
CA THR A 48 -0.58 4.06 5.33
C THR A 48 0.38 3.16 4.57
N LEU A 49 1.45 3.76 4.06
CA LEU A 49 2.53 3.08 3.36
C LEU A 49 3.63 2.69 4.33
N HIS A 50 4.11 1.46 4.15
CA HIS A 50 5.23 0.88 4.88
C HIS A 50 6.21 0.23 3.92
N HIS A 51 7.42 -0.02 4.40
CA HIS A 51 8.34 -0.99 3.81
C HIS A 51 8.64 -2.08 4.85
N ASP A 52 9.01 -3.28 4.38
CA ASP A 52 9.38 -4.37 5.28
C ASP A 52 10.84 -4.28 5.79
N GLY A 53 11.65 -3.40 5.22
CA GLY A 53 13.06 -3.23 5.57
C GLY A 53 13.97 -4.37 5.11
N ILE A 54 13.51 -5.25 4.22
CA ILE A 54 14.20 -6.48 3.81
C ILE A 54 14.78 -6.34 2.41
N ASN A 55 16.10 -6.56 2.25
CA ASN A 55 16.80 -6.53 0.96
C ASN A 55 17.18 -7.93 0.42
N ARG A 56 16.44 -8.94 0.77
CA ARG A 56 16.58 -10.31 0.27
C ARG A 56 15.23 -10.87 -0.13
N PRO A 57 15.18 -11.90 -0.98
CA PRO A 57 13.92 -12.59 -1.23
C PRO A 57 13.26 -13.00 0.09
N THR A 58 11.98 -12.74 0.22
CA THR A 58 11.18 -13.11 1.39
C THR A 58 9.78 -13.55 0.98
N THR A 59 9.12 -14.28 1.85
CA THR A 59 7.75 -14.77 1.65
C THR A 59 6.80 -14.13 2.64
N LEU A 60 5.51 -14.12 2.32
CA LEU A 60 4.47 -13.65 3.24
C LEU A 60 4.48 -14.46 4.55
N ASN A 61 4.75 -15.78 4.46
CA ASN A 61 4.82 -16.64 5.65
C ASN A 61 6.02 -16.30 6.56
N GLU A 62 7.15 -15.88 6.01
CA GLU A 62 8.28 -15.41 6.83
C GLU A 62 7.93 -14.14 7.58
N ILE A 63 7.23 -13.20 6.92
CA ILE A 63 6.77 -11.95 7.54
C ILE A 63 5.71 -12.25 8.61
N ASP A 64 4.74 -13.10 8.32
CA ASP A 64 3.71 -13.51 9.30
C ASP A 64 4.34 -14.14 10.54
N ARG A 65 5.29 -15.06 10.34
CA ARG A 65 6.02 -15.71 11.45
C ARG A 65 6.80 -14.68 12.27
N TYR A 66 7.50 -13.74 11.62
CA TYR A 66 8.20 -12.67 12.34
C TYR A 66 7.25 -11.84 13.20
N HIS A 67 6.08 -11.48 12.66
CA HIS A 67 5.06 -10.74 13.43
C HIS A 67 4.55 -11.54 14.62
N ARG A 68 4.31 -12.86 14.48
CA ARG A 68 3.87 -13.73 15.58
C ARG A 68 4.97 -13.98 16.61
N ASP A 69 6.13 -14.39 16.14
CA ASP A 69 7.17 -14.93 17.01
C ASP A 69 8.01 -13.82 17.66
N SER A 70 8.35 -12.78 16.90
CA SER A 70 9.21 -11.68 17.37
C SER A 70 8.42 -10.50 17.90
N CYS A 71 7.37 -10.07 17.18
CA CYS A 71 6.53 -8.94 17.60
C CYS A 71 5.45 -9.35 18.61
N LYS A 72 5.18 -10.65 18.76
CA LYS A 72 4.12 -11.21 19.63
C LYS A 72 2.70 -10.73 19.24
N TRP A 73 2.48 -10.50 17.95
CA TRP A 73 1.17 -10.13 17.43
C TRP A 73 0.37 -11.39 17.08
N GLU A 74 -0.66 -11.67 17.85
CA GLU A 74 -1.51 -12.87 17.69
C GLU A 74 -2.17 -12.93 16.30
N SER A 75 -2.53 -11.77 15.74
CA SER A 75 -3.10 -11.67 14.40
C SER A 75 -2.12 -11.97 13.26
N GLY A 76 -0.82 -12.08 13.56
CA GLY A 76 0.22 -12.37 12.59
C GLY A 76 0.40 -11.23 11.58
N PHE A 77 0.20 -11.52 10.30
CA PHE A 77 0.47 -10.56 9.22
C PHE A 77 -0.26 -9.22 9.42
N ALA A 78 0.50 -8.14 9.54
CA ALA A 78 0.01 -6.87 10.08
C ALA A 78 -0.76 -6.01 9.07
N TYR A 79 -0.50 -6.20 7.77
CA TYR A 79 -0.94 -5.31 6.70
C TYR A 79 -2.13 -5.87 5.93
N HIS A 80 -2.89 -4.97 5.28
CA HIS A 80 -3.97 -5.37 4.37
C HIS A 80 -3.42 -5.80 3.01
N TYR A 81 -2.39 -5.10 2.54
CA TYR A 81 -1.75 -5.38 1.27
C TYR A 81 -0.24 -5.50 1.40
N TYR A 82 0.31 -6.36 0.59
CA TYR A 82 1.75 -6.48 0.40
C TYR A 82 2.09 -6.38 -1.08
N ILE A 83 3.07 -5.54 -1.41
CA ILE A 83 3.56 -5.36 -2.76
C ILE A 83 4.98 -5.93 -2.85
N SER A 84 5.11 -7.09 -3.49
CA SER A 84 6.41 -7.66 -3.82
C SER A 84 7.06 -6.89 -4.99
N GLU A 85 8.17 -7.38 -5.53
CA GLU A 85 8.79 -6.77 -6.71
C GLU A 85 7.86 -6.69 -7.93
N ASN A 86 6.88 -7.59 -8.03
CA ASN A 86 6.11 -7.74 -9.26
C ASN A 86 4.61 -8.06 -9.07
N LYS A 87 4.11 -8.11 -7.83
CA LYS A 87 2.75 -8.54 -7.55
C LYS A 87 2.18 -7.88 -6.29
N ILE A 88 0.88 -7.61 -6.31
CA ILE A 88 0.08 -7.17 -5.16
C ILE A 88 -0.55 -8.41 -4.54
N TYR A 89 -0.43 -8.55 -3.23
CA TYR A 89 -1.15 -9.54 -2.42
C TYR A 89 -2.13 -8.81 -1.51
N LYS A 90 -3.42 -9.17 -1.58
CA LYS A 90 -4.39 -8.81 -0.55
C LYS A 90 -4.29 -9.86 0.56
N CYS A 91 -3.84 -9.46 1.74
CA CYS A 91 -3.56 -10.34 2.88
C CYS A 91 -4.61 -10.20 3.99
N ARG A 92 -5.39 -9.13 3.99
CA ARG A 92 -6.45 -8.85 4.96
C ARG A 92 -7.60 -8.12 4.29
N ASP A 93 -8.82 -8.36 4.74
CA ASP A 93 -9.98 -7.57 4.31
C ASP A 93 -9.84 -6.13 4.77
N GLU A 94 -10.24 -5.18 3.93
CA GLU A 94 -10.10 -3.75 4.18
C GLU A 94 -10.98 -3.24 5.33
N HIS A 95 -11.95 -4.02 5.77
CA HIS A 95 -12.79 -3.72 6.93
C HIS A 95 -12.31 -4.38 8.23
N GLN A 96 -11.20 -5.11 8.19
CA GLN A 96 -10.56 -5.70 9.37
C GLN A 96 -9.42 -4.81 9.88
N ILE A 97 -9.23 -4.76 11.19
CA ILE A 97 -8.14 -3.97 11.80
C ILE A 97 -6.79 -4.61 11.49
N GLY A 98 -5.87 -3.84 10.91
CA GLY A 98 -4.46 -4.19 10.82
C GLY A 98 -3.69 -3.92 12.12
N THR A 99 -2.41 -4.29 12.17
CA THR A 99 -1.52 -4.02 13.32
C THR A 99 -0.24 -3.34 12.82
N HIS A 100 -0.37 -2.17 12.20
CA HIS A 100 0.74 -1.54 11.47
C HIS A 100 1.05 -0.10 11.88
N VAL A 101 0.18 0.56 12.62
CA VAL A 101 0.40 1.93 13.12
C VAL A 101 0.00 2.01 14.59
N LYS A 102 0.91 2.42 15.46
CA LYS A 102 0.58 2.65 16.88
C LYS A 102 -0.50 3.73 17.00
N ASN A 103 -1.60 3.40 17.65
CA ASN A 103 -2.77 4.28 17.87
C ASN A 103 -3.45 4.80 16.58
N GLY A 104 -3.23 4.15 15.42
CA GLY A 104 -3.77 4.62 14.14
C GLY A 104 -4.28 3.51 13.22
N ASN A 105 -4.62 2.32 13.74
CA ASN A 105 -5.08 1.20 12.91
C ASN A 105 -6.56 1.27 12.50
N GLY A 106 -7.39 1.94 13.30
CA GLY A 106 -8.83 2.05 13.02
C GLY A 106 -9.13 2.86 11.75
N GLY A 107 -9.88 2.28 10.81
CA GLY A 107 -10.19 2.89 9.52
C GLY A 107 -8.97 3.11 8.62
N ASN A 108 -7.90 2.33 8.77
CA ASN A 108 -6.61 2.57 8.13
C ASN A 108 -6.10 1.32 7.40
N ILE A 109 -6.04 1.40 6.08
CA ILE A 109 -5.49 0.35 5.22
C ILE A 109 -3.96 0.44 5.21
N GLY A 110 -3.29 -0.58 5.75
CA GLY A 110 -1.84 -0.71 5.69
C GLY A 110 -1.39 -1.37 4.39
N ILE A 111 -0.48 -0.73 3.65
CA ILE A 111 0.18 -1.27 2.47
C ILE A 111 1.68 -1.38 2.76
N CYS A 112 2.21 -2.59 2.78
CA CYS A 112 3.64 -2.83 2.92
C CYS A 112 4.29 -3.12 1.58
N ILE A 113 5.40 -2.50 1.29
CA ILE A 113 6.17 -2.68 0.07
C ILE A 113 7.47 -3.41 0.42
N HIS A 114 7.79 -4.46 -0.35
CA HIS A 114 9.04 -5.19 -0.20
C HIS A 114 10.25 -4.32 -0.53
N GLY A 115 11.20 -4.26 0.38
CA GLY A 115 12.47 -3.56 0.22
C GLY A 115 12.87 -2.73 1.44
N ASP A 116 14.16 -2.44 1.56
CA ASP A 116 14.69 -1.47 2.53
C ASP A 116 14.92 -0.11 1.84
N PHE A 117 13.91 0.76 1.88
CA PHE A 117 13.98 2.06 1.22
C PHE A 117 14.73 3.13 2.03
N ASN A 118 15.41 2.74 3.08
CA ASN A 118 16.51 3.53 3.63
C ASN A 118 17.79 3.35 2.84
N LYS A 119 17.93 2.23 2.09
CA LYS A 119 19.12 1.87 1.30
C LYS A 119 18.89 1.93 -0.20
N THR A 120 17.71 1.51 -0.65
CA THR A 120 17.35 1.42 -2.07
C THR A 120 16.13 2.26 -2.38
N ARG A 121 15.74 2.34 -3.65
CA ARG A 121 14.46 2.93 -4.09
C ARG A 121 13.52 1.82 -4.54
N PRO A 122 12.19 2.02 -4.43
CA PRO A 122 11.23 1.13 -5.08
C PRO A 122 11.54 1.03 -6.58
N THR A 123 11.46 -0.18 -7.13
CA THR A 123 11.57 -0.37 -8.57
C THR A 123 10.45 0.37 -9.30
N LEU A 124 10.65 0.68 -10.57
CA LEU A 124 9.60 1.32 -11.37
C LEU A 124 8.29 0.51 -11.37
N LYS A 125 8.41 -0.82 -11.39
CA LYS A 125 7.26 -1.72 -11.34
C LYS A 125 6.52 -1.62 -10.00
N GLN A 126 7.24 -1.61 -8.88
CA GLN A 126 6.63 -1.39 -7.57
C GLN A 126 5.94 -0.02 -7.49
N GLN A 127 6.57 1.05 -8.00
CA GLN A 127 5.95 2.38 -8.03
C GLN A 127 4.62 2.37 -8.79
N VAL A 128 4.57 1.71 -9.93
CA VAL A 128 3.32 1.55 -10.69
C VAL A 128 2.28 0.77 -9.91
N LEU A 129 2.65 -0.37 -9.30
CA LEU A 129 1.73 -1.19 -8.50
C LEU A 129 1.17 -0.42 -7.29
N ILE A 130 2.01 0.37 -6.62
CA ILE A 130 1.60 1.26 -5.51
C ILE A 130 0.55 2.26 -5.99
N ILE A 131 0.83 2.99 -7.07
CA ILE A 131 -0.06 4.03 -7.61
C ILE A 131 -1.41 3.42 -8.03
N VAL A 132 -1.40 2.28 -8.71
CA VAL A 132 -2.61 1.58 -9.15
C VAL A 132 -3.45 1.13 -7.96
N LEU A 133 -2.83 0.51 -6.95
CA LEU A 133 -3.54 0.05 -5.75
C LEU A 133 -4.14 1.23 -4.97
N ILE A 134 -3.37 2.27 -4.73
CA ILE A 134 -3.84 3.45 -3.99
C ILE A 134 -5.02 4.10 -4.73
N ASN A 135 -4.91 4.33 -6.04
CA ASN A 135 -6.01 4.92 -6.82
C ASN A 135 -7.28 4.08 -6.77
N LYS A 136 -7.16 2.74 -6.84
CA LYS A 136 -8.29 1.81 -6.66
C LYS A 136 -8.96 2.01 -5.30
N LEU A 137 -8.18 2.02 -4.21
CA LEU A 137 -8.69 2.16 -2.85
C LEU A 137 -9.29 3.55 -2.59
N CYS A 138 -8.64 4.60 -3.08
CA CYS A 138 -9.16 5.97 -3.01
C CYS A 138 -10.50 6.10 -3.73
N TYR A 139 -10.65 5.49 -4.90
CA TYR A 139 -11.92 5.48 -5.62
C TYR A 139 -13.00 4.69 -4.88
N GLN A 140 -12.66 3.49 -4.41
CA GLN A 140 -13.58 2.57 -3.75
C GLN A 140 -14.12 3.13 -2.43
N TYR A 141 -13.24 3.67 -1.58
CA TYR A 141 -13.57 4.11 -0.22
C TYR A 141 -13.64 5.64 -0.07
N LYS A 142 -13.55 6.39 -1.16
CA LYS A 142 -13.58 7.88 -1.15
C LYS A 142 -12.49 8.48 -0.26
N ILE A 143 -11.34 7.81 -0.17
CA ILE A 143 -10.21 8.28 0.63
C ILE A 143 -9.57 9.48 -0.05
N LYS A 144 -9.47 10.58 0.68
CA LYS A 144 -8.86 11.80 0.19
C LYS A 144 -7.32 11.68 0.14
N LYS A 145 -6.70 12.41 -0.77
CA LYS A 145 -5.25 12.40 -0.99
C LYS A 145 -4.43 12.80 0.25
N GLU A 146 -4.94 13.70 1.08
CA GLU A 146 -4.34 14.10 2.35
C GLU A 146 -4.32 12.97 3.39
N ASN A 147 -5.22 11.99 3.27
CA ASN A 147 -5.31 10.84 4.16
C ASN A 147 -4.40 9.67 3.75
N ILE A 148 -3.58 9.87 2.71
CA ILE A 148 -2.52 8.93 2.35
C ILE A 148 -1.25 9.37 3.08
N LYS A 149 -0.72 8.51 3.95
CA LYS A 149 0.39 8.81 4.86
C LYS A 149 1.49 7.76 4.75
N ARG A 150 2.71 8.14 5.15
CA ARG A 150 3.77 7.16 5.49
C ARG A 150 3.62 6.77 6.96
N HIS A 151 4.19 5.66 7.36
CA HIS A 151 4.19 5.26 8.78
C HIS A 151 4.80 6.34 9.69
N GLN A 152 5.88 6.97 9.24
CA GLN A 152 6.56 8.05 9.98
C GLN A 152 5.73 9.35 10.13
N ASP A 153 4.66 9.52 9.35
CA ASP A 153 3.80 10.71 9.41
C ASP A 153 2.72 10.61 10.51
N TRP A 154 2.65 9.47 11.22
CA TRP A 154 1.74 9.28 12.32
C TRP A 154 2.42 9.67 13.65
N GLU A 155 1.73 10.44 14.48
CA GLU A 155 2.20 10.80 15.81
C GLU A 155 2.54 9.54 16.64
N GLN A 156 3.53 9.65 17.51
CA GLN A 156 4.01 8.58 18.41
C GLN A 156 4.63 7.36 17.70
N ASN A 157 4.87 7.42 16.39
CA ASN A 157 5.60 6.41 15.64
C ASN A 157 7.00 6.92 15.31
N ASN A 158 7.98 6.62 16.18
CA ASN A 158 9.39 6.99 15.95
C ASN A 158 10.04 5.98 14.98
N THR A 159 9.89 6.24 13.69
CA THR A 159 10.37 5.35 12.62
C THR A 159 10.75 6.14 11.37
N SER A 160 11.65 5.62 10.55
CA SER A 160 11.95 6.11 9.20
C SER A 160 11.13 5.40 8.11
N CYS A 161 10.17 4.59 8.49
CA CYS A 161 9.29 3.88 7.53
C CYS A 161 8.35 4.89 6.84
N CYS A 162 8.22 4.94 5.52
CA CYS A 162 8.59 3.89 4.57
C CYS A 162 9.97 4.11 3.88
N GLY A 163 10.95 4.69 4.55
CA GLY A 163 12.32 4.82 4.07
C GLY A 163 12.64 6.18 3.44
N ASN A 164 13.87 6.65 3.65
CA ASN A 164 14.33 7.98 3.23
C ASN A 164 14.50 8.11 1.70
N ASN A 165 14.64 6.99 0.99
CA ASN A 165 14.75 6.96 -0.47
C ASN A 165 13.40 6.69 -1.17
N PHE A 166 12.30 6.63 -0.41
CA PHE A 166 10.96 6.55 -0.97
C PHE A 166 10.44 7.97 -1.27
N ASP A 167 10.39 8.33 -2.55
CA ASP A 167 9.91 9.64 -2.98
C ASP A 167 8.38 9.70 -2.91
N PHE A 168 7.89 9.91 -1.68
CA PHE A 168 6.47 9.93 -1.37
C PHE A 168 5.74 11.10 -2.06
N ASP A 169 6.36 12.27 -2.10
CA ASP A 169 5.74 13.47 -2.68
C ASP A 169 5.62 13.35 -4.20
N ALA A 170 6.66 12.82 -4.86
CA ALA A 170 6.58 12.52 -6.28
C ALA A 170 5.52 11.45 -6.57
N MET A 171 5.41 10.40 -5.75
CA MET A 171 4.37 9.37 -5.88
C MET A 171 2.97 9.97 -5.70
N LYS A 172 2.76 10.84 -4.71
CA LYS A 172 1.46 11.50 -4.45
C LYS A 172 0.97 12.34 -5.63
N GLN A 173 1.83 12.85 -6.50
CA GLN A 173 1.42 13.59 -7.69
C GLN A 173 0.62 12.73 -8.68
N TYR A 174 0.78 11.42 -8.64
CA TYR A 174 0.06 10.47 -9.50
C TYR A 174 -1.21 9.89 -8.86
N ILE A 175 -1.54 10.28 -7.64
CA ILE A 175 -2.80 9.90 -7.01
C ILE A 175 -3.91 10.83 -7.54
N LEU A 176 -4.93 10.22 -8.12
CA LEU A 176 -6.09 10.93 -8.65
C LEU A 176 -6.94 11.44 -7.49
N GLU A 177 -7.30 12.72 -7.54
CA GLU A 177 -8.27 13.26 -6.59
C GLU A 177 -9.67 12.77 -6.96
N TRP A 178 -10.32 12.15 -6.00
CA TRP A 178 -11.72 11.82 -6.16
C TRP A 178 -12.54 13.11 -6.04
N GLN A 179 -13.06 13.59 -7.17
CA GLN A 179 -13.98 14.72 -7.18
C GLN A 179 -15.38 14.21 -6.88
N GLN A 180 -16.01 14.72 -5.82
CA GLN A 180 -17.45 14.58 -5.67
C GLN A 180 -18.09 15.31 -6.84
N THR A 181 -18.63 14.58 -7.82
CA THR A 181 -19.63 15.15 -8.73
C THR A 181 -20.82 15.58 -7.87
N LYS A 182 -21.03 16.90 -7.81
CA LYS A 182 -22.19 17.52 -7.17
C LYS A 182 -23.48 17.09 -7.87
#